data_12ec1d6719ab630c5f37d162ce0516a7
#
_entry.id   12ec1d6719ab630c5f37d162ce0516a7
#
_cell.length_a   1.000
_cell.length_b   1.000
_cell.length_c   1.000
_cell.angle_alpha   90.00
_cell.angle_beta   90.00
_cell.angle_gamma   90.00
#
_symmetry.space_group_name_H-M   'P 1'
#
loop_
_entity.id
_entity.type
_entity.pdbx_description
1 polymer ?
#
loop_
_entity_poly.entity_id
_entity_poly.type
_entity_poly.pdbx_seq_one_letter_code
_entity_poly.pdbx_strand_id
1 'polypeptide(L)'
;MLQADGITYEIETPDGPLKLLDNVSFNVPRGHFMAVVGPSGCGKTTLLKAIAGMIAETGGRFFWNGHDLAEEDFEPSEIGFVPQFSIAYDQLSVDENVESAARLRCRFNSVDDLDDSIDNALEVTGMEGITDRDVKILSGGQKRRLALAMELVSNPRLLICDEVTSGLDPRSEHDIVFLLHEISRSEGRIVISVTHSLSHLDRYDSILVMHQGCVAYHGSPKTMLHYFGVSSLEEIYPKLQDREGPSWSRSWSKHRDSYYSRLEQEREKKILSGELPDPDAVRLAEAEKEGASGESGTEREKAVEENIPEVPGFFTQFFCLLGRRWRIFFRDRSQLVLQLVMVLLFPVLVAMFTDKGSGQIVGLSATQDVQTVQKDMEAQQLNMKTGSAVSGIIMFEVILLGLMGSNNAAREVAGERAVMEKEKYAGMRPSAYLASKLSYLSVLAVSYTHLTLPTN
;
A
#
# COMPACT_ATOMS: atom_id res chain seq x y z
N MET A 1 16.84 8.05 -14.47
CA MET A 1 15.95 8.41 -15.58
C MET A 1 14.96 7.28 -15.78
N LEU A 2 13.68 7.58 -15.88
CA LEU A 2 12.64 6.60 -16.23
C LEU A 2 12.28 6.77 -17.71
N GLN A 3 12.25 5.66 -18.45
CA GLN A 3 11.84 5.65 -19.85
C GLN A 3 10.78 4.57 -20.07
N ALA A 4 9.71 4.93 -20.75
CA ALA A 4 8.67 4.03 -21.24
C ALA A 4 8.75 3.96 -22.76
N ASP A 5 8.78 2.76 -23.33
CA ASP A 5 8.87 2.55 -24.77
C ASP A 5 7.78 1.57 -25.23
N GLY A 6 6.77 2.10 -25.90
CA GLY A 6 5.69 1.36 -26.52
C GLY A 6 4.79 0.58 -25.58
N ILE A 7 4.61 1.04 -24.32
CA ILE A 7 3.88 0.31 -23.30
C ILE A 7 2.43 0.06 -23.74
N THR A 8 2.05 -1.20 -23.72
CA THR A 8 0.70 -1.67 -24.01
C THR A 8 0.21 -2.56 -22.88
N TYR A 9 -1.03 -2.36 -22.45
CA TYR A 9 -1.68 -3.21 -21.46
C TYR A 9 -3.09 -3.54 -21.91
N GLU A 10 -3.36 -4.84 -22.05
CA GLU A 10 -4.60 -5.38 -22.56
C GLU A 10 -5.19 -6.38 -21.57
N ILE A 11 -6.49 -6.33 -21.38
CA ILE A 11 -7.24 -7.25 -20.51
C ILE A 11 -8.30 -7.98 -21.34
N GLU A 12 -8.49 -9.25 -21.04
CA GLU A 12 -9.60 -10.04 -21.60
C GLU A 12 -10.89 -9.65 -20.90
N THR A 13 -11.90 -9.26 -21.69
CA THR A 13 -13.25 -8.98 -21.20
C THR A 13 -14.25 -9.90 -21.89
N PRO A 14 -15.47 -10.08 -21.33
CA PRO A 14 -16.52 -10.88 -22.01
C PRO A 14 -16.85 -10.42 -23.43
N ASP A 15 -16.60 -9.13 -23.74
CA ASP A 15 -16.87 -8.53 -25.04
C ASP A 15 -15.64 -8.54 -25.96
N GLY A 16 -14.52 -9.14 -25.52
CA GLY A 16 -13.24 -9.22 -26.24
C GLY A 16 -12.10 -8.47 -25.55
N PRO A 17 -10.91 -8.46 -26.17
CA PRO A 17 -9.75 -7.80 -25.60
C PRO A 17 -9.94 -6.28 -25.55
N LEU A 18 -9.66 -5.69 -24.38
CA LEU A 18 -9.73 -4.25 -24.15
C LEU A 18 -8.35 -3.71 -23.82
N LYS A 19 -7.85 -2.81 -24.66
CA LYS A 19 -6.60 -2.08 -24.42
C LYS A 19 -6.83 -0.93 -23.47
N LEU A 20 -6.22 -0.99 -22.30
CA LEU A 20 -6.20 0.08 -21.31
C LEU A 20 -5.04 1.04 -21.52
N LEU A 21 -3.91 0.55 -22.09
CA LEU A 21 -2.77 1.33 -22.57
C LEU A 21 -2.43 0.85 -23.97
N ASP A 22 -2.19 1.79 -24.89
CA ASP A 22 -1.88 1.49 -26.29
C ASP A 22 -0.68 2.33 -26.75
N ASN A 23 0.49 1.69 -26.85
CA ASN A 23 1.73 2.27 -27.36
C ASN A 23 2.14 3.58 -26.66
N VAL A 24 2.16 3.56 -25.31
CA VAL A 24 2.54 4.71 -24.47
C VAL A 24 4.05 4.82 -24.41
N SER A 25 4.61 5.96 -24.84
CA SER A 25 6.06 6.22 -24.80
C SER A 25 6.34 7.61 -24.26
N PHE A 26 7.25 7.70 -23.28
CA PHE A 26 7.73 8.96 -22.70
C PHE A 26 9.03 8.76 -21.92
N ASN A 27 9.71 9.87 -21.63
CA ASN A 27 10.93 9.87 -20.82
C ASN A 27 10.81 10.89 -19.68
N VAL A 28 11.26 10.51 -18.49
CA VAL A 28 11.29 11.39 -17.31
C VAL A 28 12.71 11.43 -16.76
N PRO A 29 13.41 12.57 -16.83
CA PRO A 29 14.75 12.70 -16.29
C PRO A 29 14.74 12.79 -14.76
N ARG A 30 15.90 12.65 -14.13
CA ARG A 30 16.06 12.84 -12.67
C ARG A 30 15.71 14.26 -12.25
N GLY A 31 15.23 14.44 -11.02
CA GLY A 31 14.86 15.74 -10.48
C GLY A 31 13.65 16.36 -11.19
N HIS A 32 12.69 15.55 -11.64
CA HIS A 32 11.59 15.99 -12.50
C HIS A 32 10.23 15.75 -11.85
N PHE A 33 9.38 16.76 -11.92
CA PHE A 33 8.00 16.71 -11.45
C PHE A 33 7.04 16.64 -12.63
N MET A 34 6.42 15.47 -12.87
CA MET A 34 5.52 15.21 -14.00
C MET A 34 4.08 15.07 -13.54
N ALA A 35 3.16 15.78 -14.19
CA ALA A 35 1.73 15.53 -14.06
C ALA A 35 1.26 14.54 -15.12
N VAL A 36 0.39 13.60 -14.73
CA VAL A 36 -0.38 12.76 -15.66
C VAL A 36 -1.84 13.21 -15.58
N VAL A 37 -2.35 13.73 -16.68
CA VAL A 37 -3.71 14.28 -16.77
C VAL A 37 -4.52 13.62 -17.89
N GLY A 38 -5.83 13.67 -17.79
CA GLY A 38 -6.73 13.12 -18.82
C GLY A 38 -8.11 12.79 -18.23
N PRO A 39 -9.10 12.51 -19.06
CA PRO A 39 -10.45 12.13 -18.62
C PRO A 39 -10.45 10.89 -17.72
N SER A 40 -11.50 10.71 -16.94
CA SER A 40 -11.69 9.49 -16.14
C SER A 40 -11.73 8.26 -17.07
N GLY A 41 -11.08 7.18 -16.65
CA GLY A 41 -11.02 5.93 -17.41
C GLY A 41 -10.05 5.92 -18.60
N CYS A 42 -9.24 6.97 -18.81
CA CYS A 42 -8.27 6.99 -19.92
C CYS A 42 -6.97 6.21 -19.70
N GLY A 43 -6.83 5.48 -18.56
CA GLY A 43 -5.68 4.61 -18.29
C GLY A 43 -4.61 5.19 -17.33
N LYS A 44 -4.81 6.36 -16.70
CA LYS A 44 -3.81 7.00 -15.81
C LYS A 44 -3.34 6.09 -14.66
N THR A 45 -4.27 5.61 -13.84
CA THR A 45 -3.95 4.69 -12.74
C THR A 45 -3.34 3.38 -13.23
N THR A 46 -3.77 2.89 -14.40
CA THR A 46 -3.18 1.71 -15.04
C THR A 46 -1.72 1.96 -15.42
N LEU A 47 -1.42 3.13 -15.99
CA LEU A 47 -0.05 3.54 -16.29
C LEU A 47 0.82 3.60 -15.03
N LEU A 48 0.33 4.24 -13.95
CA LEU A 48 1.07 4.31 -12.69
C LEU A 48 1.35 2.93 -12.09
N LYS A 49 0.37 2.02 -12.14
CA LYS A 49 0.54 0.65 -11.67
C LYS A 49 1.51 -0.16 -12.53
N ALA A 50 1.53 0.08 -13.84
CA ALA A 50 2.50 -0.54 -14.74
C ALA A 50 3.92 -0.03 -14.45
N ILE A 51 4.11 1.29 -14.28
CA ILE A 51 5.41 1.87 -13.89
C ILE A 51 5.88 1.28 -12.54
N ALA A 52 4.95 1.09 -11.59
CA ALA A 52 5.27 0.54 -10.26
C ALA A 52 5.48 -0.99 -10.24
N GLY A 53 5.42 -1.68 -11.39
CA GLY A 53 5.52 -3.13 -11.45
C GLY A 53 4.34 -3.88 -10.82
N MET A 54 3.25 -3.18 -10.49
CA MET A 54 2.05 -3.79 -9.87
C MET A 54 1.21 -4.59 -10.85
N ILE A 55 1.32 -4.27 -12.14
CA ILE A 55 0.73 -5.00 -13.26
C ILE A 55 1.79 -5.15 -14.34
N ALA A 56 1.89 -6.35 -14.91
CA ALA A 56 2.82 -6.59 -16.01
C ALA A 56 2.21 -6.06 -17.32
N GLU A 57 2.98 -5.31 -18.07
CA GLU A 57 2.63 -4.88 -19.42
C GLU A 57 2.47 -6.08 -20.38
N THR A 58 1.57 -5.97 -21.34
CA THR A 58 1.38 -6.97 -22.40
C THR A 58 2.29 -6.70 -23.61
N GLY A 59 2.94 -5.55 -23.66
CA GLY A 59 3.89 -5.17 -24.69
C GLY A 59 4.60 -3.87 -24.37
N GLY A 60 5.74 -3.63 -25.01
CA GLY A 60 6.63 -2.53 -24.70
C GLY A 60 7.60 -2.85 -23.56
N ARG A 61 8.37 -1.85 -23.10
CA ARG A 61 9.35 -2.00 -22.02
C ARG A 61 9.50 -0.71 -21.21
N PHE A 62 9.72 -0.86 -19.91
CA PHE A 62 10.19 0.22 -19.05
C PHE A 62 11.68 0.08 -18.79
N PHE A 63 12.39 1.22 -18.77
CA PHE A 63 13.80 1.28 -18.41
C PHE A 63 14.00 2.22 -17.22
N TRP A 64 14.74 1.76 -16.23
CA TRP A 64 15.16 2.55 -15.09
C TRP A 64 16.70 2.72 -15.11
N ASN A 65 17.15 3.96 -15.23
CA ASN A 65 18.56 4.30 -15.37
C ASN A 65 19.31 3.50 -16.48
N GLY A 66 18.61 3.04 -17.51
CA GLY A 66 19.12 2.27 -18.63
C GLY A 66 18.98 0.75 -18.48
N HIS A 67 18.56 0.24 -17.32
CA HIS A 67 18.25 -1.18 -17.08
C HIS A 67 16.81 -1.48 -17.46
N ASP A 68 16.56 -2.62 -18.09
CA ASP A 68 15.23 -3.09 -18.47
C ASP A 68 14.52 -3.64 -17.21
N LEU A 69 13.38 -3.04 -16.82
CA LEU A 69 12.62 -3.49 -15.66
C LEU A 69 11.95 -4.86 -15.83
N ALA A 70 11.91 -5.39 -17.06
CA ALA A 70 11.47 -6.77 -17.28
C ALA A 70 12.54 -7.81 -16.88
N GLU A 71 13.81 -7.42 -16.82
CA GLU A 71 14.93 -8.27 -16.40
C GLU A 71 15.30 -8.05 -14.93
N GLU A 72 15.15 -6.83 -14.43
CA GLU A 72 15.52 -6.42 -13.09
C GLU A 72 14.46 -5.45 -12.53
N ASP A 73 13.62 -5.94 -11.62
CA ASP A 73 12.59 -5.15 -10.96
C ASP A 73 13.21 -4.03 -10.08
N PHE A 74 12.42 -3.01 -9.77
CA PHE A 74 12.80 -2.01 -8.77
C PHE A 74 13.11 -2.67 -7.43
N GLU A 75 14.18 -2.21 -6.79
CA GLU A 75 14.32 -2.45 -5.36
C GLU A 75 13.16 -1.78 -4.60
N PRO A 76 12.53 -2.46 -3.62
CA PRO A 76 11.37 -1.94 -2.90
C PRO A 76 11.58 -0.57 -2.24
N SER A 77 12.83 -0.22 -1.93
CA SER A 77 13.23 1.07 -1.36
C SER A 77 13.34 2.18 -2.40
N GLU A 78 13.58 1.86 -3.67
CA GLU A 78 13.77 2.85 -4.74
C GLU A 78 12.46 3.51 -5.18
N ILE A 79 11.32 2.83 -4.94
CA ILE A 79 10.01 3.29 -5.39
C ILE A 79 9.06 3.53 -4.22
N GLY A 80 8.39 4.69 -4.22
CA GLY A 80 7.26 4.99 -3.35
C GLY A 80 5.97 5.10 -4.16
N PHE A 81 4.90 4.48 -3.68
CA PHE A 81 3.59 4.55 -4.32
C PHE A 81 2.52 5.03 -3.33
N VAL A 82 2.02 6.24 -3.55
CA VAL A 82 0.93 6.83 -2.77
C VAL A 82 -0.39 6.63 -3.51
N PRO A 83 -1.28 5.75 -3.04
CA PRO A 83 -2.56 5.48 -3.71
C PRO A 83 -3.58 6.60 -3.46
N GLN A 84 -4.63 6.61 -4.27
CA GLN A 84 -5.74 7.57 -4.21
C GLN A 84 -6.38 7.64 -2.82
N PHE A 85 -6.54 6.52 -2.14
CA PHE A 85 -7.03 6.48 -0.76
C PHE A 85 -5.88 6.25 0.20
N SER A 86 -5.84 7.05 1.26
CA SER A 86 -4.83 6.87 2.31
C SER A 86 -4.96 5.50 2.96
N ILE A 87 -3.88 4.72 2.90
CA ILE A 87 -3.79 3.40 3.50
C ILE A 87 -2.94 3.52 4.76
N ALA A 88 -3.54 3.98 5.84
CA ALA A 88 -2.96 4.04 7.18
C ALA A 88 -3.95 3.42 8.18
N TYR A 89 -3.44 2.94 9.30
CA TYR A 89 -4.27 2.37 10.36
C TYR A 89 -4.82 3.47 11.23
N ASP A 90 -6.14 3.65 11.24
CA ASP A 90 -6.84 4.68 12.00
C ASP A 90 -6.65 4.57 13.52
N GLN A 91 -6.33 3.37 14.04
CA GLN A 91 -6.12 3.08 15.45
C GLN A 91 -4.68 3.36 15.94
N LEU A 92 -3.77 3.63 15.02
CA LEU A 92 -2.38 3.94 15.33
C LEU A 92 -2.13 5.45 15.24
N SER A 93 -1.07 5.91 15.93
CA SER A 93 -0.60 7.29 15.81
C SER A 93 0.09 7.53 14.45
N VAL A 94 0.36 8.79 14.13
CA VAL A 94 1.16 9.19 12.97
C VAL A 94 2.51 8.49 13.00
N ASP A 95 3.24 8.62 14.11
CA ASP A 95 4.56 8.02 14.31
C ASP A 95 4.54 6.50 14.13
N GLU A 96 3.61 5.80 14.78
CA GLU A 96 3.51 4.33 14.69
C GLU A 96 3.21 3.81 13.27
N ASN A 97 2.48 4.58 12.45
CA ASN A 97 2.26 4.24 11.05
C ASN A 97 3.54 4.40 10.24
N VAL A 98 4.29 5.49 10.46
CA VAL A 98 5.58 5.74 9.76
C VAL A 98 6.63 4.75 10.21
N GLU A 99 6.76 4.48 11.54
CA GLU A 99 7.65 3.44 12.08
C GLU A 99 7.37 2.06 11.46
N SER A 100 6.09 1.69 11.38
CA SER A 100 5.70 0.41 10.78
C SER A 100 6.08 0.33 9.30
N ALA A 101 5.92 1.42 8.54
CA ALA A 101 6.32 1.48 7.14
C ALA A 101 7.85 1.37 6.99
N ALA A 102 8.62 2.08 7.83
CA ALA A 102 10.07 2.02 7.86
C ALA A 102 10.59 0.60 8.12
N ARG A 103 10.11 -0.04 9.18
CA ARG A 103 10.53 -1.40 9.60
C ARG A 103 10.17 -2.50 8.59
N LEU A 104 9.20 -2.27 7.72
CA LEU A 104 8.80 -3.23 6.69
C LEU A 104 9.58 -3.08 5.39
N ARG A 105 10.08 -1.86 5.10
CA ARG A 105 10.73 -1.50 3.83
C ARG A 105 12.24 -1.50 3.90
N CYS A 106 12.79 -1.02 5.02
CA CYS A 106 14.22 -0.75 5.15
C CYS A 106 14.84 -1.56 6.27
N ARG A 107 16.08 -1.95 6.07
CA ARG A 107 16.95 -2.49 7.10
C ARG A 107 17.76 -1.36 7.70
N PHE A 108 17.64 -1.15 8.99
CA PHE A 108 18.40 -0.15 9.75
C PHE A 108 19.51 -0.84 10.54
N ASN A 109 20.66 -0.20 10.64
CA ASN A 109 21.81 -0.73 11.38
C ASN A 109 21.69 -0.42 12.89
N SER A 110 21.00 0.68 13.23
CA SER A 110 20.75 1.12 14.60
C SER A 110 19.31 1.60 14.78
N VAL A 111 18.91 1.83 16.03
CA VAL A 111 17.63 2.47 16.36
C VAL A 111 17.70 3.96 15.97
N ASP A 112 18.85 4.58 16.16
CA ASP A 112 19.06 5.99 15.82
C ASP A 112 18.88 6.23 14.31
N ASP A 113 19.40 5.35 13.44
CA ASP A 113 19.18 5.44 11.98
C ASP A 113 17.69 5.33 11.59
N LEU A 114 16.93 4.51 12.32
CA LEU A 114 15.49 4.38 12.12
C LEU A 114 14.77 5.66 12.54
N ASP A 115 15.10 6.19 13.72
CA ASP A 115 14.47 7.39 14.26
C ASP A 115 14.79 8.61 13.38
N ASP A 116 16.04 8.77 12.93
CA ASP A 116 16.45 9.81 11.98
C ASP A 116 15.68 9.74 10.66
N SER A 117 15.43 8.51 10.16
CA SER A 117 14.66 8.32 8.92
C SER A 117 13.18 8.68 9.10
N ILE A 118 12.59 8.35 10.25
CA ILE A 118 11.20 8.71 10.60
C ILE A 118 11.08 10.22 10.76
N ASP A 119 11.98 10.84 11.54
CA ASP A 119 11.97 12.28 11.81
C ASP A 119 12.12 13.08 10.51
N ASN A 120 13.05 12.70 9.63
CA ASN A 120 13.21 13.34 8.33
C ASN A 120 11.94 13.23 7.46
N ALA A 121 11.30 12.05 7.42
CA ALA A 121 10.07 11.87 6.64
C ALA A 121 8.91 12.71 7.20
N LEU A 122 8.82 12.85 8.52
CA LEU A 122 7.81 13.66 9.22
C LEU A 122 8.08 15.16 9.05
N GLU A 123 9.34 15.60 9.12
CA GLU A 123 9.76 16.98 8.89
C GLU A 123 9.46 17.42 7.45
N VAL A 124 9.90 16.63 6.45
CA VAL A 124 9.65 16.93 5.03
C VAL A 124 8.15 17.07 4.75
N THR A 125 7.30 16.27 5.39
CA THR A 125 5.84 16.32 5.19
C THR A 125 5.12 17.31 6.11
N GLY A 126 5.83 17.97 7.04
CA GLY A 126 5.27 18.90 8.02
C GLY A 126 4.33 18.23 9.01
N MET A 127 4.66 17.01 9.46
CA MET A 127 3.88 16.21 10.40
C MET A 127 4.51 16.12 11.79
N GLU A 128 5.71 16.68 12.01
CA GLU A 128 6.50 16.62 13.24
C GLU A 128 5.73 17.13 14.48
N GLY A 129 4.83 18.08 14.30
CA GLY A 129 4.04 18.66 15.41
C GLY A 129 2.84 17.82 15.85
N ILE A 130 2.55 16.67 15.21
CA ILE A 130 1.34 15.86 15.46
C ILE A 130 1.60 14.35 15.48
N THR A 131 2.82 13.93 15.77
CA THR A 131 3.30 12.54 15.76
C THR A 131 2.48 11.59 16.64
N ASP A 132 2.06 12.07 17.81
CA ASP A 132 1.28 11.31 18.79
C ASP A 132 -0.23 11.21 18.47
N ARG A 133 -0.71 11.92 17.43
CA ARG A 133 -2.15 11.90 17.13
C ARG A 133 -2.58 10.63 16.42
N ASP A 134 -3.72 10.08 16.86
CA ASP A 134 -4.37 8.97 16.15
C ASP A 134 -4.79 9.41 14.73
N VAL A 135 -4.57 8.53 13.74
CA VAL A 135 -4.89 8.82 12.33
C VAL A 135 -6.39 9.09 12.10
N LYS A 136 -7.27 8.49 12.91
CA LYS A 136 -8.72 8.67 12.80
C LYS A 136 -9.19 10.12 12.96
N ILE A 137 -8.42 10.97 13.69
CA ILE A 137 -8.78 12.38 13.94
C ILE A 137 -8.10 13.36 12.99
N LEU A 138 -7.26 12.88 12.07
CA LEU A 138 -6.57 13.70 11.09
C LEU A 138 -7.52 14.23 10.02
N SER A 139 -7.28 15.46 9.55
CA SER A 139 -7.93 16.02 8.37
C SER A 139 -7.53 15.26 7.09
N GLY A 140 -8.29 15.44 6.00
CA GLY A 140 -7.97 14.83 4.70
C GLY A 140 -6.55 15.17 4.22
N GLY A 141 -6.16 16.45 4.30
CA GLY A 141 -4.81 16.89 3.94
C GLY A 141 -3.73 16.27 4.82
N GLN A 142 -3.95 16.17 6.14
CA GLN A 142 -3.02 15.50 7.06
C GLN A 142 -2.88 14.01 6.75
N LYS A 143 -3.98 13.32 6.43
CA LYS A 143 -3.92 11.90 5.99
C LYS A 143 -3.11 11.73 4.71
N ARG A 144 -3.17 12.69 3.77
CA ARG A 144 -2.33 12.67 2.55
C ARG A 144 -0.85 12.90 2.86
N ARG A 145 -0.53 13.85 3.76
CA ARG A 145 0.84 14.08 4.23
C ARG A 145 1.41 12.86 4.95
N LEU A 146 0.61 12.19 5.78
CA LEU A 146 1.00 10.92 6.40
C LEU A 146 1.27 9.82 5.36
N ALA A 147 0.42 9.70 4.34
CA ALA A 147 0.64 8.73 3.28
C ALA A 147 1.95 9.01 2.52
N LEU A 148 2.31 10.29 2.31
CA LEU A 148 3.60 10.68 1.75
C LEU A 148 4.76 10.35 2.70
N ALA A 149 4.65 10.65 4.00
CA ALA A 149 5.68 10.31 4.99
C ALA A 149 5.99 8.81 5.02
N MET A 150 4.94 7.97 5.00
CA MET A 150 5.09 6.51 4.96
C MET A 150 5.82 5.99 3.71
N GLU A 151 5.78 6.73 2.60
CA GLU A 151 6.53 6.38 1.40
C GLU A 151 7.94 6.97 1.42
N LEU A 152 8.12 8.19 1.96
CA LEU A 152 9.38 8.90 1.98
C LEU A 152 10.39 8.31 2.97
N VAL A 153 9.94 7.55 3.96
CA VAL A 153 10.79 6.91 4.97
C VAL A 153 11.86 5.98 4.37
N SER A 154 11.63 5.43 3.18
CA SER A 154 12.64 4.65 2.44
C SER A 154 13.50 5.49 1.50
N ASN A 155 13.34 6.80 1.51
CA ASN A 155 14.03 7.74 0.63
C ASN A 155 13.97 7.33 -0.87
N PRO A 156 12.77 7.10 -1.45
CA PRO A 156 12.62 6.56 -2.78
C PRO A 156 13.13 7.53 -3.84
N ARG A 157 13.79 7.00 -4.88
CA ARG A 157 14.24 7.79 -6.05
C ARG A 157 13.10 8.08 -7.03
N LEU A 158 12.06 7.26 -7.01
CA LEU A 158 10.82 7.43 -7.80
C LEU A 158 9.62 7.46 -6.87
N LEU A 159 8.89 8.58 -6.83
CA LEU A 159 7.66 8.73 -6.06
C LEU A 159 6.47 8.85 -7.01
N ILE A 160 5.55 7.92 -6.92
CA ILE A 160 4.33 7.86 -7.72
C ILE A 160 3.13 8.21 -6.84
N CYS A 161 2.34 9.19 -7.28
CA CYS A 161 1.18 9.70 -6.55
C CYS A 161 -0.10 9.56 -7.40
N ASP A 162 -1.02 8.71 -6.98
CA ASP A 162 -2.30 8.52 -7.68
C ASP A 162 -3.38 9.38 -7.03
N GLU A 163 -3.75 10.48 -7.69
CA GLU A 163 -4.82 11.41 -7.29
C GLU A 163 -4.75 11.89 -5.81
N VAL A 164 -3.55 12.13 -5.29
CA VAL A 164 -3.35 12.50 -3.88
C VAL A 164 -3.99 13.84 -3.49
N THR A 165 -4.35 14.68 -4.45
CA THR A 165 -5.03 15.97 -4.25
C THR A 165 -6.54 15.87 -4.36
N SER A 166 -7.08 14.73 -4.80
CA SER A 166 -8.51 14.55 -5.02
C SER A 166 -9.33 14.68 -3.71
N GLY A 167 -10.40 15.48 -3.77
CA GLY A 167 -11.31 15.68 -2.64
C GLY A 167 -10.78 16.59 -1.53
N LEU A 168 -9.63 17.26 -1.74
CA LEU A 168 -9.11 18.28 -0.83
C LEU A 168 -9.73 19.66 -1.14
N ASP A 169 -9.74 20.53 -0.14
CA ASP A 169 -10.01 21.95 -0.36
C ASP A 169 -8.88 22.62 -1.14
N PRO A 170 -9.12 23.76 -1.81
CA PRO A 170 -8.12 24.40 -2.69
C PRO A 170 -6.80 24.76 -2.00
N ARG A 171 -6.83 25.07 -0.70
CA ARG A 171 -5.62 25.38 0.07
C ARG A 171 -4.80 24.12 0.32
N SER A 172 -5.45 23.07 0.80
CA SER A 172 -4.80 21.77 1.05
C SER A 172 -4.26 21.16 -0.24
N GLU A 173 -4.97 21.33 -1.38
CA GLU A 173 -4.49 20.92 -2.69
C GLU A 173 -3.21 21.66 -3.06
N HIS A 174 -3.20 23.01 -2.97
CA HIS A 174 -2.02 23.83 -3.23
C HIS A 174 -0.84 23.38 -2.37
N ASP A 175 -1.06 23.18 -1.06
CA ASP A 175 -0.01 22.77 -0.12
C ASP A 175 0.59 21.41 -0.46
N ILE A 176 -0.21 20.45 -0.93
CA ILE A 176 0.28 19.13 -1.36
C ILE A 176 1.06 19.22 -2.67
N VAL A 177 0.58 20.00 -3.66
CA VAL A 177 1.31 20.17 -4.93
C VAL A 177 2.65 20.87 -4.68
N PHE A 178 2.67 21.88 -3.82
CA PHE A 178 3.90 22.56 -3.42
C PHE A 178 4.88 21.58 -2.73
N LEU A 179 4.40 20.79 -1.78
CA LEU A 179 5.20 19.76 -1.12
C LEU A 179 5.79 18.75 -2.12
N LEU A 180 5.00 18.24 -3.06
CA LEU A 180 5.50 17.32 -4.09
C LEU A 180 6.56 17.98 -5.00
N HIS A 181 6.38 19.26 -5.32
CA HIS A 181 7.38 20.03 -6.05
C HIS A 181 8.70 20.11 -5.27
N GLU A 182 8.68 20.48 -3.98
CA GLU A 182 9.88 20.52 -3.13
C GLU A 182 10.55 19.12 -3.02
N ILE A 183 9.76 18.08 -2.82
CA ILE A 183 10.27 16.69 -2.80
C ILE A 183 10.98 16.34 -4.10
N SER A 184 10.48 16.80 -5.26
CA SER A 184 11.13 16.54 -6.56
C SER A 184 12.46 17.26 -6.72
N ARG A 185 12.68 18.36 -5.98
CA ARG A 185 13.95 19.12 -6.01
C ARG A 185 14.99 18.54 -5.07
N SER A 186 14.55 17.85 -4.01
CA SER A 186 15.47 17.19 -3.10
C SER A 186 16.06 15.93 -3.74
N GLU A 187 17.37 15.77 -3.68
CA GLU A 187 18.10 14.54 -4.04
C GLU A 187 17.88 14.02 -5.48
N GLY A 188 17.44 14.87 -6.40
CA GLY A 188 17.22 14.46 -7.80
C GLY A 188 16.09 13.44 -8.00
N ARG A 189 15.10 13.43 -7.12
CA ARG A 189 13.96 12.51 -7.11
C ARG A 189 13.04 12.73 -8.30
N ILE A 190 12.51 11.67 -8.88
CA ILE A 190 11.43 11.75 -9.88
C ILE A 190 10.11 11.67 -9.14
N VAL A 191 9.21 12.63 -9.37
CA VAL A 191 7.84 12.62 -8.83
C VAL A 191 6.85 12.59 -9.98
N ILE A 192 5.98 11.58 -10.03
CA ILE A 192 4.91 11.44 -11.00
C ILE A 192 3.57 11.52 -10.27
N SER A 193 2.76 12.52 -10.59
CA SER A 193 1.47 12.73 -9.93
C SER A 193 0.32 12.73 -10.93
N VAL A 194 -0.67 11.85 -10.71
CA VAL A 194 -1.95 11.96 -11.39
C VAL A 194 -2.79 13.04 -10.74
N THR A 195 -3.31 13.96 -11.54
CA THR A 195 -4.23 14.98 -11.07
C THR A 195 -5.37 15.20 -12.06
N HIS A 196 -6.54 15.54 -11.54
CA HIS A 196 -7.68 16.03 -12.30
C HIS A 196 -7.76 17.56 -12.31
N SER A 197 -7.06 18.19 -11.37
CA SER A 197 -7.02 19.64 -11.24
C SER A 197 -6.02 20.22 -12.25
N LEU A 198 -6.47 21.22 -12.94
CA LEU A 198 -5.64 21.99 -13.88
C LEU A 198 -5.07 23.27 -13.26
N SER A 199 -5.43 23.55 -11.99
CA SER A 199 -5.15 24.85 -11.34
C SER A 199 -3.67 25.10 -11.06
N HIS A 200 -2.87 24.06 -10.88
CA HIS A 200 -1.46 24.15 -10.46
C HIS A 200 -0.48 23.50 -11.43
N LEU A 201 -0.89 23.38 -12.72
CA LEU A 201 -0.06 22.74 -13.74
C LEU A 201 1.24 23.51 -14.05
N ASP A 202 1.29 24.79 -13.72
CA ASP A 202 2.49 25.64 -13.85
C ASP A 202 3.64 25.21 -12.92
N ARG A 203 3.35 24.46 -11.85
CA ARG A 203 4.35 23.92 -10.93
C ARG A 203 5.05 22.68 -11.44
N TYR A 204 4.46 21.98 -12.39
CA TYR A 204 5.05 20.78 -12.97
C TYR A 204 6.07 21.14 -14.06
N ASP A 205 7.11 20.31 -14.19
CA ASP A 205 8.10 20.48 -15.25
C ASP A 205 7.56 19.99 -16.59
N SER A 206 6.78 18.88 -16.57
CA SER A 206 6.09 18.39 -17.77
C SER A 206 4.71 17.84 -17.43
N ILE A 207 3.88 17.77 -18.45
CA ILE A 207 2.53 17.23 -18.39
C ILE A 207 2.40 16.13 -19.45
N LEU A 208 1.99 14.94 -19.02
CA LEU A 208 1.60 13.83 -19.87
C LEU A 208 0.07 13.81 -19.98
N VAL A 209 -0.47 14.14 -21.14
CA VAL A 209 -1.92 14.10 -21.40
C VAL A 209 -2.28 12.76 -22.02
N MET A 210 -3.15 12.02 -21.36
CA MET A 210 -3.63 10.72 -21.82
C MET A 210 -5.08 10.80 -22.32
N HIS A 211 -5.37 10.06 -23.38
CA HIS A 211 -6.73 9.90 -23.90
C HIS A 211 -6.92 8.50 -24.47
N GLN A 212 -7.93 7.77 -23.98
CA GLN A 212 -8.25 6.40 -24.41
C GLN A 212 -7.03 5.47 -24.50
N GLY A 213 -6.23 5.43 -23.43
CA GLY A 213 -5.04 4.59 -23.34
C GLY A 213 -3.81 5.10 -24.10
N CYS A 214 -3.92 6.19 -24.85
CA CYS A 214 -2.86 6.73 -25.68
C CYS A 214 -2.30 8.04 -25.13
N VAL A 215 -1.04 8.36 -25.49
CA VAL A 215 -0.45 9.69 -25.25
C VAL A 215 -0.95 10.68 -26.29
N ALA A 216 -1.64 11.71 -25.84
CA ALA A 216 -2.07 12.82 -26.68
C ALA A 216 -1.03 13.96 -26.72
N TYR A 217 -0.29 14.15 -25.62
CA TYR A 217 0.75 15.18 -25.52
C TYR A 217 1.69 14.84 -24.36
N HIS A 218 2.99 15.18 -24.49
CA HIS A 218 3.95 15.20 -23.38
C HIS A 218 4.93 16.37 -23.57
N GLY A 219 4.93 17.30 -22.65
CA GLY A 219 5.80 18.48 -22.75
C GLY A 219 5.52 19.52 -21.67
N SER A 220 6.12 20.70 -21.82
CA SER A 220 5.97 21.80 -20.88
C SER A 220 4.52 22.29 -20.77
N PRO A 221 4.05 22.63 -19.53
CA PRO A 221 2.74 23.28 -19.35
C PRO A 221 2.51 24.49 -20.27
N LYS A 222 3.56 25.27 -20.51
CA LYS A 222 3.50 26.50 -21.32
C LYS A 222 3.19 26.24 -22.79
N THR A 223 3.62 25.10 -23.33
CA THR A 223 3.43 24.78 -24.74
C THR A 223 2.18 23.94 -25.01
N MET A 224 1.50 23.46 -23.95
CA MET A 224 0.33 22.60 -24.05
C MET A 224 -0.86 23.29 -24.73
N LEU A 225 -1.20 24.52 -24.32
CA LEU A 225 -2.29 25.29 -24.93
C LEU A 225 -2.05 25.51 -26.42
N HIS A 226 -0.83 25.83 -26.82
CA HIS A 226 -0.44 25.99 -28.21
C HIS A 226 -0.63 24.69 -29.02
N TYR A 227 -0.23 23.53 -28.43
CA TYR A 227 -0.37 22.25 -29.13
C TYR A 227 -1.83 21.88 -29.39
N PHE A 228 -2.71 22.06 -28.42
CA PHE A 228 -4.14 21.79 -28.58
C PHE A 228 -4.89 22.89 -29.35
N GLY A 229 -4.30 24.07 -29.55
CA GLY A 229 -4.91 25.21 -30.18
C GLY A 229 -6.11 25.75 -29.40
N VAL A 230 -5.98 25.79 -28.07
CA VAL A 230 -7.00 26.26 -27.12
C VAL A 230 -6.50 27.48 -26.36
N SER A 231 -7.43 28.26 -25.80
CA SER A 231 -7.11 29.50 -25.08
C SER A 231 -7.00 29.29 -23.58
N SER A 232 -7.62 28.25 -23.05
CA SER A 232 -7.60 27.92 -21.60
C SER A 232 -7.40 26.44 -21.35
N LEU A 233 -6.99 26.10 -20.13
CA LEU A 233 -6.76 24.72 -19.72
C LEU A 233 -8.05 23.89 -19.71
N GLU A 234 -9.16 24.50 -19.36
CA GLU A 234 -10.48 23.88 -19.29
C GLU A 234 -10.97 23.39 -20.66
N GLU A 235 -10.53 24.03 -21.75
CA GLU A 235 -10.88 23.64 -23.11
C GLU A 235 -10.15 22.35 -23.58
N ILE A 236 -9.11 21.90 -22.87
CA ILE A 236 -8.31 20.73 -23.26
C ILE A 236 -9.15 19.45 -23.24
N TYR A 237 -9.94 19.20 -22.20
CA TYR A 237 -10.75 17.98 -22.11
C TYR A 237 -11.87 17.91 -23.18
N PRO A 238 -12.64 18.96 -23.43
CA PRO A 238 -13.52 19.00 -24.61
C PRO A 238 -12.76 18.76 -25.90
N LYS A 239 -11.60 19.40 -26.08
CA LYS A 239 -10.78 19.26 -27.29
C LYS A 239 -10.29 17.83 -27.53
N LEU A 240 -9.96 17.09 -26.47
CA LEU A 240 -9.57 15.68 -26.59
C LEU A 240 -10.68 14.82 -27.19
N GLN A 241 -11.95 15.15 -26.97
CA GLN A 241 -13.10 14.43 -27.51
C GLN A 241 -13.31 14.59 -29.01
N ASP A 242 -12.67 15.60 -29.63
CA ASP A 242 -12.76 15.82 -31.08
C ASP A 242 -12.14 14.69 -31.92
N ARG A 243 -11.26 13.86 -31.29
CA ARG A 243 -10.55 12.78 -31.98
C ARG A 243 -10.38 11.59 -31.06
N GLU A 244 -10.30 10.40 -31.62
CA GLU A 244 -9.96 9.18 -30.90
C GLU A 244 -8.49 9.17 -30.43
N GLY A 245 -8.19 8.43 -29.36
CA GLY A 245 -6.87 8.30 -28.76
C GLY A 245 -5.75 7.97 -29.75
N PRO A 246 -5.89 6.93 -30.62
CA PRO A 246 -4.88 6.59 -31.63
C PRO A 246 -4.62 7.71 -32.65
N SER A 247 -5.61 8.56 -32.91
CA SER A 247 -5.43 9.72 -33.80
C SER A 247 -4.61 10.84 -33.14
N TRP A 248 -4.82 11.05 -31.82
CA TRP A 248 -4.01 11.97 -31.04
C TRP A 248 -2.56 11.45 -30.92
N SER A 249 -2.37 10.18 -30.64
CA SER A 249 -1.03 9.55 -30.55
C SER A 249 -0.24 9.69 -31.86
N ARG A 250 -0.88 9.45 -33.01
CA ARG A 250 -0.24 9.67 -34.31
C ARG A 250 0.10 11.15 -34.59
N SER A 251 -0.74 12.06 -34.12
CA SER A 251 -0.44 13.50 -34.20
C SER A 251 0.74 13.86 -33.31
N TRP A 252 0.74 13.36 -32.07
CA TRP A 252 1.81 13.58 -31.11
C TRP A 252 3.15 13.06 -31.65
N SER A 253 3.19 11.83 -32.15
CA SER A 253 4.41 11.21 -32.70
C SER A 253 5.09 12.03 -33.79
N LYS A 254 4.34 12.82 -34.57
CA LYS A 254 4.89 13.70 -35.59
C LYS A 254 5.53 14.97 -35.04
N HIS A 255 5.11 15.42 -33.87
CA HIS A 255 5.50 16.72 -33.32
C HIS A 255 6.39 16.61 -32.08
N ARG A 256 6.46 15.42 -31.45
CA ARG A 256 7.09 15.18 -30.15
C ARG A 256 8.54 15.72 -30.07
N ASP A 257 9.34 15.53 -31.10
CA ASP A 257 10.75 15.90 -31.07
C ASP A 257 10.95 17.41 -30.91
N SER A 258 10.08 18.21 -31.55
CA SER A 258 10.10 19.67 -31.40
C SER A 258 9.70 20.12 -30.00
N TYR A 259 8.76 19.42 -29.36
CA TYR A 259 8.33 19.74 -28.00
C TYR A 259 9.33 19.24 -26.95
N TYR A 260 9.95 18.11 -27.17
CA TYR A 260 11.02 17.59 -26.31
C TYR A 260 12.26 18.50 -26.35
N SER A 261 12.67 18.97 -27.52
CA SER A 261 13.78 19.92 -27.63
C SER A 261 13.50 21.21 -26.83
N ARG A 262 12.25 21.70 -26.83
CA ARG A 262 11.85 22.86 -26.01
C ARG A 262 11.86 22.55 -24.51
N LEU A 263 11.34 21.38 -24.12
CA LEU A 263 11.32 20.94 -22.73
C LEU A 263 12.76 20.83 -22.19
N GLU A 264 13.68 20.30 -23.00
CA GLU A 264 15.08 20.19 -22.63
C GLU A 264 15.78 21.55 -22.50
N GLN A 265 15.52 22.47 -23.40
CA GLN A 265 15.99 23.86 -23.30
C GLN A 265 15.44 24.60 -22.06
N GLU A 266 14.17 24.37 -21.72
CA GLU A 266 13.59 24.93 -20.49
C GLU A 266 14.24 24.33 -19.24
N ARG A 267 14.52 23.01 -19.26
CA ARG A 267 15.22 22.31 -18.18
C ARG A 267 16.66 22.83 -18.01
N GLU A 268 17.42 22.96 -19.07
CA GLU A 268 18.76 23.52 -19.04
C GLU A 268 18.79 24.94 -18.45
N LYS A 269 17.81 25.78 -18.83
CA LYS A 269 17.66 27.11 -18.23
C LYS A 269 17.38 27.07 -16.74
N LYS A 270 16.56 26.12 -16.26
CA LYS A 270 16.28 25.94 -14.84
C LYS A 270 17.50 25.43 -14.07
N ILE A 271 18.33 24.58 -14.68
CA ILE A 271 19.61 24.14 -14.11
C ILE A 271 20.57 25.33 -14.00
N LEU A 272 20.71 26.11 -15.07
CA LEU A 272 21.58 27.30 -15.09
C LEU A 272 21.12 28.40 -14.12
N SER A 273 19.80 28.51 -13.86
CA SER A 273 19.27 29.46 -12.88
C SER A 273 19.34 28.96 -11.43
N GLY A 274 19.74 27.69 -11.21
CA GLY A 274 19.78 27.07 -9.88
C GLY A 274 18.41 26.61 -9.35
N GLU A 275 17.37 26.67 -10.17
CA GLU A 275 16.02 26.16 -9.81
C GLU A 275 15.94 24.63 -9.82
N LEU A 276 16.82 23.98 -10.63
CA LEU A 276 16.97 22.54 -10.67
C LEU A 276 18.40 22.16 -10.27
N PRO A 277 18.56 21.10 -9.47
CA PRO A 277 19.89 20.56 -9.20
C PRO A 277 20.53 20.07 -10.50
N ASP A 278 21.82 20.38 -10.67
CA ASP A 278 22.60 19.85 -11.77
C ASP A 278 22.76 18.32 -11.59
N PRO A 279 22.26 17.49 -12.51
CA PRO A 279 22.35 16.03 -12.39
C PRO A 279 23.80 15.52 -12.31
N ASP A 280 24.76 16.24 -12.88
CA ASP A 280 26.18 15.89 -12.78
C ASP A 280 26.75 16.31 -11.42
N ALA A 281 26.32 17.44 -10.87
CA ALA A 281 26.70 17.87 -9.51
C ALA A 281 26.10 16.94 -8.44
N VAL A 282 24.85 16.47 -8.63
CA VAL A 282 24.23 15.47 -7.74
C VAL A 282 24.99 14.14 -7.79
N ARG A 283 25.37 13.66 -9.00
CA ARG A 283 26.22 12.47 -9.14
C ARG A 283 27.59 12.61 -8.50
N LEU A 284 28.21 13.79 -8.62
CA LEU A 284 29.50 14.07 -7.98
C LEU A 284 29.37 14.15 -6.46
N ALA A 285 28.32 14.76 -5.94
CA ALA A 285 28.06 14.84 -4.50
C ALA A 285 27.70 13.46 -3.89
N GLU A 286 26.97 12.62 -4.63
CA GLU A 286 26.75 11.21 -4.28
C GLU A 286 28.07 10.46 -4.25
N ALA A 287 28.90 10.59 -5.28
CA ALA A 287 30.22 9.98 -5.38
C ALA A 287 31.22 10.51 -4.33
N GLU A 288 31.12 11.76 -3.91
CA GLU A 288 31.96 12.34 -2.84
C GLU A 288 31.53 11.89 -1.44
N LYS A 289 30.23 11.73 -1.19
CA LYS A 289 29.71 11.13 0.06
C LYS A 289 30.14 9.65 0.18
N GLU A 290 30.22 8.94 -0.94
CA GLU A 290 30.71 7.57 -1.05
C GLU A 290 32.26 7.52 -1.00
N GLY A 291 32.96 8.54 -1.48
CA GLY A 291 34.44 8.61 -1.56
C GLY A 291 35.14 8.99 -0.26
N ALA A 292 34.40 9.40 0.77
CA ALA A 292 34.97 9.68 2.11
C ALA A 292 35.35 8.39 2.89
N SER A 293 34.94 7.20 2.41
CA SER A 293 35.44 5.89 2.82
C SER A 293 36.40 5.37 1.75
N GLY A 294 37.68 5.71 1.88
CA GLY A 294 38.69 5.43 0.85
C GLY A 294 38.95 3.96 0.59
N GLU A 295 38.66 3.48 -0.62
CA GLU A 295 39.20 2.28 -1.21
C GLU A 295 39.08 2.24 -2.76
N SER A 296 39.88 1.41 -3.44
CA SER A 296 40.27 1.50 -4.87
C SER A 296 39.24 1.03 -5.91
N GLY A 297 39.38 1.52 -7.12
CA GLY A 297 38.48 1.56 -8.29
C GLY A 297 37.76 0.29 -8.79
N THR A 298 38.07 -0.93 -8.33
CA THR A 298 37.35 -2.18 -8.69
C THR A 298 36.33 -2.61 -7.64
N GLU A 299 36.39 -2.03 -6.45
CA GLU A 299 35.41 -2.20 -5.39
C GLU A 299 34.30 -1.12 -5.45
N ARG A 300 34.52 -0.05 -6.24
CA ARG A 300 33.58 1.08 -6.41
C ARG A 300 32.27 0.71 -7.11
N GLU A 301 32.28 -0.20 -8.09
CA GLU A 301 31.04 -0.69 -8.72
C GLU A 301 30.21 -1.53 -7.74
N LYS A 302 30.88 -2.27 -6.84
CA LYS A 302 30.18 -3.04 -5.80
C LYS A 302 29.68 -2.19 -4.63
N ALA A 303 30.37 -1.10 -4.28
CA ALA A 303 29.94 -0.20 -3.20
C ALA A 303 28.73 0.68 -3.55
N VAL A 304 28.50 0.93 -4.85
CA VAL A 304 27.27 1.61 -5.32
C VAL A 304 26.03 0.70 -5.19
N GLU A 305 26.22 -0.63 -5.28
CA GLU A 305 25.18 -1.62 -5.00
C GLU A 305 24.93 -1.83 -3.51
N GLU A 306 25.89 -1.53 -2.62
CA GLU A 306 25.78 -1.82 -1.17
C GLU A 306 24.97 -0.81 -0.37
N ASN A 307 24.60 0.37 -0.89
CA ASN A 307 23.88 1.42 -0.16
C ASN A 307 22.36 1.48 -0.41
N ILE A 308 21.79 0.52 -1.14
CA ILE A 308 20.35 0.33 -1.20
C ILE A 308 19.91 -0.38 0.08
N PRO A 309 18.97 0.16 0.86
CA PRO A 309 18.52 -0.49 2.09
C PRO A 309 17.96 -1.87 1.76
N GLU A 310 18.66 -2.94 2.11
CA GLU A 310 18.16 -4.30 1.95
C GLU A 310 16.80 -4.48 2.63
N VAL A 311 15.90 -5.20 1.99
CA VAL A 311 14.60 -5.55 2.57
C VAL A 311 14.80 -6.32 3.88
N PRO A 312 14.11 -5.94 4.95
CA PRO A 312 14.26 -6.59 6.26
C PRO A 312 14.01 -8.09 6.21
N GLY A 313 14.72 -8.82 7.06
CA GLY A 313 14.58 -10.27 7.17
C GLY A 313 13.20 -10.70 7.65
N PHE A 314 12.86 -11.98 7.45
CA PHE A 314 11.59 -12.58 7.85
C PHE A 314 11.20 -12.28 9.31
N PHE A 315 12.12 -12.46 10.26
CA PHE A 315 11.82 -12.28 11.69
C PHE A 315 11.54 -10.82 12.04
N THR A 316 12.27 -9.87 11.46
CA THR A 316 12.03 -8.44 11.68
C THR A 316 10.63 -8.06 11.21
N GLN A 317 10.26 -8.45 9.99
CA GLN A 317 8.93 -8.20 9.45
C GLN A 317 7.84 -8.93 10.24
N PHE A 318 8.07 -10.19 10.62
CA PHE A 318 7.13 -10.99 11.43
C PHE A 318 6.80 -10.30 12.76
N PHE A 319 7.81 -9.90 13.53
CA PHE A 319 7.58 -9.25 14.83
C PHE A 319 7.00 -7.85 14.68
N CYS A 320 7.36 -7.11 13.65
CA CYS A 320 6.75 -5.81 13.33
C CYS A 320 5.25 -5.97 13.06
N LEU A 321 4.87 -6.88 12.17
CA LEU A 321 3.48 -7.15 11.80
C LEU A 321 2.66 -7.69 12.98
N LEU A 322 3.22 -8.62 13.75
CA LEU A 322 2.57 -9.18 14.94
C LEU A 322 2.38 -8.13 16.02
N GLY A 323 3.41 -7.32 16.32
CA GLY A 323 3.33 -6.23 17.29
C GLY A 323 2.32 -5.17 16.88
N ARG A 324 2.32 -4.77 15.61
CA ARG A 324 1.34 -3.85 15.03
C ARG A 324 -0.09 -4.39 15.20
N ARG A 325 -0.31 -5.68 14.91
CA ARG A 325 -1.62 -6.30 15.04
C ARG A 325 -2.14 -6.29 16.49
N TRP A 326 -1.26 -6.59 17.46
CA TRP A 326 -1.62 -6.51 18.88
C TRP A 326 -1.92 -5.09 19.35
N ARG A 327 -1.15 -4.08 18.90
CA ARG A 327 -1.45 -2.66 19.20
C ARG A 327 -2.84 -2.28 18.69
N ILE A 328 -3.17 -2.62 17.45
CA ILE A 328 -4.49 -2.37 16.84
C ILE A 328 -5.60 -3.06 17.65
N PHE A 329 -5.40 -4.34 18.01
CA PHE A 329 -6.37 -5.12 18.76
C PHE A 329 -6.72 -4.48 20.11
N PHE A 330 -5.72 -4.07 20.88
CA PHE A 330 -5.95 -3.46 22.21
C PHE A 330 -6.52 -2.04 22.14
N ARG A 331 -6.36 -1.34 21.02
CA ARG A 331 -6.92 0.01 20.81
C ARG A 331 -8.32 0.00 20.19
N ASP A 332 -8.70 -1.06 19.50
CA ASP A 332 -10.03 -1.20 18.92
C ASP A 332 -11.03 -1.66 19.99
N ARG A 333 -11.65 -0.66 20.67
CA ARG A 333 -12.63 -0.90 21.73
C ARG A 333 -13.83 -1.71 21.24
N SER A 334 -14.27 -1.52 20.01
CA SER A 334 -15.38 -2.28 19.41
C SER A 334 -15.05 -3.75 19.29
N GLN A 335 -13.85 -4.05 18.80
CA GLN A 335 -13.35 -5.42 18.67
C GLN A 335 -13.16 -6.06 20.05
N LEU A 336 -12.57 -5.35 21.02
CA LEU A 336 -12.40 -5.83 22.39
C LEU A 336 -13.74 -6.15 23.05
N VAL A 337 -14.72 -5.24 22.98
CA VAL A 337 -16.05 -5.46 23.56
C VAL A 337 -16.74 -6.64 22.90
N LEU A 338 -16.69 -6.75 21.57
CA LEU A 338 -17.26 -7.89 20.84
C LEU A 338 -16.62 -9.21 21.30
N GLN A 339 -15.30 -9.27 21.41
CA GLN A 339 -14.57 -10.45 21.88
C GLN A 339 -14.97 -10.81 23.33
N LEU A 340 -15.03 -9.80 24.21
CA LEU A 340 -15.42 -10.00 25.61
C LEU A 340 -16.85 -10.52 25.72
N VAL A 341 -17.79 -9.92 24.96
CA VAL A 341 -19.19 -10.39 24.92
C VAL A 341 -19.27 -11.82 24.44
N MET A 342 -18.52 -12.18 23.40
CA MET A 342 -18.51 -13.54 22.89
C MET A 342 -17.98 -14.54 23.92
N VAL A 343 -16.88 -14.21 24.61
CA VAL A 343 -16.28 -15.06 25.65
C VAL A 343 -17.23 -15.23 26.86
N LEU A 344 -17.95 -14.18 27.27
CA LEU A 344 -18.85 -14.24 28.43
C LEU A 344 -20.22 -14.80 28.07
N LEU A 345 -20.78 -14.47 26.91
CA LEU A 345 -22.12 -14.89 26.52
C LEU A 345 -22.15 -16.37 26.10
N PHE A 346 -21.07 -16.87 25.51
CA PHE A 346 -21.04 -18.22 24.99
C PHE A 346 -21.21 -19.33 26.07
N PRO A 347 -20.47 -19.33 27.20
CA PRO A 347 -20.70 -20.27 28.28
C PRO A 347 -22.11 -20.18 28.90
N VAL A 348 -22.68 -18.97 28.96
CA VAL A 348 -24.07 -18.77 29.44
C VAL A 348 -25.08 -19.40 28.47
N LEU A 349 -24.87 -19.23 27.16
CA LEU A 349 -25.71 -19.87 26.12
C LEU A 349 -25.63 -21.39 26.22
N VAL A 350 -24.42 -21.97 26.34
CA VAL A 350 -24.25 -23.41 26.52
C VAL A 350 -24.94 -23.88 27.80
N ALA A 351 -24.80 -23.16 28.92
CA ALA A 351 -25.45 -23.50 30.18
C ALA A 351 -26.98 -23.41 30.11
N MET A 352 -27.54 -22.48 29.31
CA MET A 352 -29.00 -22.36 29.11
C MET A 352 -29.61 -23.52 28.30
N PHE A 353 -28.84 -24.04 27.34
CA PHE A 353 -29.27 -25.17 26.52
C PHE A 353 -28.94 -26.54 27.11
N THR A 354 -28.13 -26.58 28.17
CA THR A 354 -27.87 -27.81 28.93
C THR A 354 -29.06 -28.06 29.86
N ASP A 355 -29.90 -29.03 29.51
CA ASP A 355 -31.06 -29.39 30.32
C ASP A 355 -30.62 -29.79 31.73
N LYS A 356 -31.39 -29.38 32.78
CA LYS A 356 -31.10 -29.61 34.19
C LYS A 356 -31.08 -31.08 34.63
N GLY A 357 -31.05 -32.01 33.67
CA GLY A 357 -30.94 -33.45 33.87
C GLY A 357 -29.58 -33.99 34.35
N SER A 358 -28.54 -33.15 34.40
CA SER A 358 -27.15 -33.57 34.77
C SER A 358 -26.92 -33.84 36.25
N GLY A 359 -27.89 -33.61 37.13
CA GLY A 359 -27.78 -33.93 38.56
C GLY A 359 -27.81 -35.44 38.92
N GLN A 360 -27.99 -36.31 37.91
CA GLN A 360 -28.09 -37.77 38.14
C GLN A 360 -26.83 -38.60 37.78
N ILE A 361 -25.78 -37.95 37.31
CA ILE A 361 -24.53 -38.63 36.93
C ILE A 361 -23.71 -39.12 38.15
N VAL A 362 -23.99 -38.62 39.34
CA VAL A 362 -23.24 -38.92 40.59
C VAL A 362 -23.66 -40.26 41.24
N GLY A 363 -24.64 -40.96 40.71
CA GLY A 363 -25.25 -42.16 41.36
C GLY A 363 -24.83 -43.52 40.83
N LEU A 364 -23.80 -43.62 39.97
CA LEU A 364 -23.45 -44.87 39.25
C LEU A 364 -22.46 -45.80 39.95
N SER A 365 -22.34 -45.73 41.27
CA SER A 365 -21.61 -46.73 42.04
C SER A 365 -22.51 -47.36 43.08
N ALA A 366 -22.85 -48.56 42.86
CA ALA A 366 -23.07 -49.67 43.81
C ALA A 366 -24.39 -50.46 43.62
N THR A 367 -24.18 -51.73 43.62
CA THR A 367 -24.94 -52.90 44.07
C THR A 367 -25.95 -53.53 43.09
N GLN A 368 -25.53 -54.71 42.60
CA GLN A 368 -26.30 -55.72 41.93
C GLN A 368 -27.28 -56.37 42.90
N ASP A 369 -28.58 -56.35 42.60
CA ASP A 369 -29.60 -57.26 43.09
C ASP A 369 -30.76 -57.38 42.10
N VAL A 370 -31.53 -58.45 42.08
CA VAL A 370 -32.38 -58.99 41.02
C VAL A 370 -33.65 -58.16 40.66
N GLN A 371 -33.88 -57.03 41.27
CA GLN A 371 -34.78 -55.95 40.73
C GLN A 371 -34.11 -55.15 39.62
N THR A 372 -33.03 -55.63 39.11
CA THR A 372 -32.00 -54.92 38.35
C THR A 372 -32.29 -54.84 36.83
N VAL A 373 -32.99 -55.71 36.21
CA VAL A 373 -33.17 -55.69 34.73
C VAL A 373 -34.02 -54.47 34.27
N GLN A 374 -34.99 -54.11 35.09
CA GLN A 374 -35.80 -52.90 34.80
C GLN A 374 -35.06 -51.62 35.12
N LYS A 375 -34.28 -51.60 36.21
CA LYS A 375 -33.38 -50.49 36.57
C LYS A 375 -32.21 -50.37 35.60
N ASP A 376 -31.66 -51.49 35.13
CA ASP A 376 -30.59 -51.48 34.12
C ASP A 376 -31.07 -50.97 32.76
N MET A 377 -32.31 -51.26 32.34
CA MET A 377 -32.91 -50.68 31.12
C MET A 377 -33.18 -49.20 31.28
N GLU A 378 -33.65 -48.72 32.45
CA GLU A 378 -33.83 -47.30 32.74
C GLU A 378 -32.49 -46.59 32.82
N ALA A 379 -31.47 -47.18 33.43
CA ALA A 379 -30.12 -46.66 33.48
C ALA A 379 -29.47 -46.62 32.11
N GLN A 380 -29.65 -47.64 31.24
CA GLN A 380 -29.17 -47.59 29.86
C GLN A 380 -29.87 -46.53 29.02
N GLN A 381 -31.19 -46.35 29.17
CA GLN A 381 -31.92 -45.28 28.49
C GLN A 381 -31.48 -43.89 28.96
N LEU A 382 -31.22 -43.76 30.28
CA LEU A 382 -30.70 -42.49 30.82
C LEU A 382 -29.29 -42.19 30.33
N ASN A 383 -28.42 -43.20 30.29
CA ASN A 383 -27.07 -43.09 29.76
C ASN A 383 -27.06 -42.75 28.27
N MET A 384 -27.94 -43.33 27.47
CA MET A 384 -28.08 -42.96 26.05
C MET A 384 -28.60 -41.56 25.86
N LYS A 385 -29.59 -41.10 26.66
CA LYS A 385 -30.07 -39.71 26.62
C LYS A 385 -29.02 -38.72 27.02
N THR A 386 -28.28 -39.02 28.09
CA THR A 386 -27.20 -38.17 28.59
C THR A 386 -26.05 -38.12 27.55
N GLY A 387 -25.64 -39.27 27.01
CA GLY A 387 -24.62 -39.35 25.97
C GLY A 387 -25.02 -38.58 24.71
N SER A 388 -26.27 -38.65 24.30
CA SER A 388 -26.79 -37.91 23.16
C SER A 388 -26.80 -36.37 23.43
N ALA A 389 -27.23 -35.99 24.63
CA ALA A 389 -27.21 -34.55 25.03
C ALA A 389 -25.81 -34.00 25.08
N VAL A 390 -24.84 -34.71 25.70
CA VAL A 390 -23.43 -34.32 25.76
C VAL A 390 -22.83 -34.23 24.36
N SER A 391 -23.08 -35.24 23.49
CA SER A 391 -22.60 -35.19 22.11
C SER A 391 -23.20 -34.02 21.31
N GLY A 392 -24.48 -33.72 21.54
CA GLY A 392 -25.15 -32.57 20.90
C GLY A 392 -24.53 -31.22 21.34
N ILE A 393 -24.21 -31.08 22.62
CA ILE A 393 -23.57 -29.88 23.17
C ILE A 393 -22.16 -29.71 22.57
N ILE A 394 -21.35 -30.77 22.60
CA ILE A 394 -19.99 -30.73 22.04
C ILE A 394 -20.04 -30.39 20.55
N MET A 395 -20.94 -31.02 19.80
CA MET A 395 -21.09 -30.72 18.36
C MET A 395 -21.49 -29.27 18.12
N PHE A 396 -22.45 -28.75 18.88
CA PHE A 396 -22.87 -27.36 18.81
C PHE A 396 -21.73 -26.39 19.14
N GLU A 397 -20.96 -26.71 20.17
CA GLU A 397 -19.80 -25.93 20.58
C GLU A 397 -18.71 -25.91 19.51
N VAL A 398 -18.38 -27.06 18.92
CA VAL A 398 -17.39 -27.15 17.83
C VAL A 398 -17.85 -26.37 16.59
N ILE A 399 -19.13 -26.45 16.23
CA ILE A 399 -19.68 -25.68 15.10
C ILE A 399 -19.60 -24.18 15.38
N LEU A 400 -20.00 -23.72 16.57
CA LEU A 400 -19.92 -22.31 16.93
C LEU A 400 -18.50 -21.78 16.98
N LEU A 401 -17.56 -22.50 17.57
CA LEU A 401 -16.14 -22.15 17.58
C LEU A 401 -15.58 -22.08 16.15
N GLY A 402 -15.98 -23.04 15.30
CA GLY A 402 -15.62 -23.03 13.87
C GLY A 402 -16.15 -21.81 13.12
N LEU A 403 -17.39 -21.43 13.35
CA LEU A 403 -18.00 -20.23 12.75
C LEU A 403 -17.34 -18.95 13.24
N MET A 404 -17.05 -18.86 14.54
CA MET A 404 -16.34 -17.70 15.12
C MET A 404 -14.94 -17.57 14.56
N GLY A 405 -14.18 -18.66 14.52
CA GLY A 405 -12.83 -18.69 13.98
C GLY A 405 -12.80 -18.29 12.50
N SER A 406 -13.72 -18.83 11.71
CA SER A 406 -13.87 -18.51 10.29
C SER A 406 -14.23 -17.03 10.06
N ASN A 407 -15.17 -16.49 10.82
CA ASN A 407 -15.56 -15.07 10.72
C ASN A 407 -14.40 -14.13 11.11
N ASN A 408 -13.67 -14.45 12.17
CA ASN A 408 -12.51 -13.66 12.57
C ASN A 408 -11.39 -13.72 11.53
N ALA A 409 -11.07 -14.92 11.02
CA ALA A 409 -10.05 -15.08 9.99
C ALA A 409 -10.41 -14.37 8.68
N ALA A 410 -11.66 -14.46 8.25
CA ALA A 410 -12.15 -13.76 7.04
C ALA A 410 -12.04 -12.23 7.17
N ARG A 411 -12.41 -11.67 8.32
CA ARG A 411 -12.28 -10.23 8.59
C ARG A 411 -10.83 -9.76 8.62
N GLU A 412 -9.94 -10.54 9.20
CA GLU A 412 -8.51 -10.21 9.27
C GLU A 412 -7.88 -10.06 7.90
N VAL A 413 -8.18 -10.95 6.98
CA VAL A 413 -7.58 -10.93 5.63
C VAL A 413 -8.32 -9.93 4.73
N ALA A 414 -9.66 -9.96 4.72
CA ALA A 414 -10.45 -9.11 3.82
C ALA A 414 -10.34 -7.61 4.20
N GLY A 415 -10.32 -7.29 5.50
CA GLY A 415 -10.23 -5.92 5.99
C GLY A 415 -8.88 -5.25 5.73
N GLU A 416 -7.80 -6.03 5.61
CA GLU A 416 -6.45 -5.52 5.39
C GLU A 416 -5.93 -5.71 3.96
N ARG A 417 -6.78 -6.19 3.03
CA ARG A 417 -6.35 -6.52 1.67
C ARG A 417 -5.63 -5.38 0.98
N ALA A 418 -6.17 -4.17 1.05
CA ALA A 418 -5.57 -3.00 0.41
C ALA A 418 -4.20 -2.64 1.01
N VAL A 419 -4.07 -2.76 2.35
CA VAL A 419 -2.79 -2.55 3.04
C VAL A 419 -1.79 -3.63 2.66
N MET A 420 -2.21 -4.89 2.68
CA MET A 420 -1.38 -6.04 2.31
C MET A 420 -0.86 -5.92 0.88
N GLU A 421 -1.73 -5.57 -0.08
CA GLU A 421 -1.32 -5.38 -1.48
C GLU A 421 -0.27 -4.26 -1.59
N LYS A 422 -0.48 -3.13 -0.92
CA LYS A 422 0.50 -2.03 -0.88
C LYS A 422 1.82 -2.46 -0.26
N GLU A 423 1.79 -3.07 0.94
CA GLU A 423 2.99 -3.47 1.67
C GLU A 423 3.77 -4.58 0.96
N LYS A 424 3.10 -5.44 0.17
CA LYS A 424 3.74 -6.45 -0.67
C LYS A 424 4.69 -5.79 -1.68
N TYR A 425 4.24 -4.75 -2.37
CA TYR A 425 5.09 -4.00 -3.31
C TYR A 425 6.18 -3.18 -2.60
N ALA A 426 5.97 -2.86 -1.34
CA ALA A 426 6.96 -2.21 -0.49
C ALA A 426 7.98 -3.18 0.14
N GLY A 427 8.05 -4.44 -0.32
CA GLY A 427 9.02 -5.44 0.14
C GLY A 427 8.56 -6.32 1.29
N MET A 428 7.28 -6.27 1.71
CA MET A 428 6.75 -7.19 2.72
C MET A 428 6.74 -8.63 2.21
N ARG A 429 7.36 -9.54 2.96
CA ARG A 429 7.38 -10.97 2.65
C ARG A 429 6.02 -11.62 2.96
N PRO A 430 5.35 -12.26 1.98
CA PRO A 430 4.05 -12.91 2.20
C PRO A 430 4.09 -13.98 3.31
N SER A 431 5.23 -14.67 3.48
CA SER A 431 5.42 -15.66 4.55
C SER A 431 5.41 -15.03 5.94
N ALA A 432 6.05 -13.85 6.13
CA ALA A 432 6.05 -13.13 7.40
C ALA A 432 4.65 -12.62 7.75
N TYR A 433 3.93 -12.10 6.75
CA TYR A 433 2.53 -11.69 6.92
C TYR A 433 1.65 -12.86 7.35
N LEU A 434 1.69 -13.99 6.61
CA LEU A 434 0.89 -15.16 6.93
C LEU A 434 1.22 -15.73 8.32
N ALA A 435 2.51 -15.84 8.65
CA ALA A 435 2.95 -16.31 9.96
C ALA A 435 2.47 -15.41 11.10
N SER A 436 2.52 -14.09 10.95
CA SER A 436 2.02 -13.14 11.95
C SER A 436 0.51 -13.27 12.17
N LYS A 437 -0.28 -13.44 11.10
CA LYS A 437 -1.72 -13.65 11.17
C LYS A 437 -2.09 -14.98 11.82
N LEU A 438 -1.41 -16.07 11.43
CA LEU A 438 -1.63 -17.38 12.04
C LEU A 438 -1.28 -17.36 13.53
N SER A 439 -0.18 -16.72 13.92
CA SER A 439 0.22 -16.60 15.34
C SER A 439 -0.82 -15.83 16.14
N TYR A 440 -1.27 -14.68 15.65
CA TYR A 440 -2.32 -13.89 16.28
C TYR A 440 -3.63 -14.66 16.43
N LEU A 441 -4.12 -15.27 15.36
CA LEU A 441 -5.37 -16.05 15.36
C LEU A 441 -5.27 -17.30 16.25
N SER A 442 -4.10 -17.95 16.30
CA SER A 442 -3.87 -19.11 17.18
C SER A 442 -3.98 -18.74 18.65
N VAL A 443 -3.42 -17.60 19.06
CA VAL A 443 -3.55 -17.12 20.44
C VAL A 443 -5.01 -16.84 20.79
N LEU A 444 -5.76 -16.21 19.88
CA LEU A 444 -7.19 -15.98 20.09
C LEU A 444 -7.97 -17.29 20.15
N ALA A 445 -7.74 -18.23 19.24
CA ALA A 445 -8.42 -19.52 19.21
C ALA A 445 -8.17 -20.32 20.48
N VAL A 446 -6.91 -20.40 20.93
CA VAL A 446 -6.55 -21.07 22.20
C VAL A 446 -7.25 -20.39 23.38
N SER A 447 -7.27 -19.06 23.42
CA SER A 447 -7.96 -18.32 24.49
C SER A 447 -9.46 -18.64 24.53
N TYR A 448 -10.13 -18.75 23.39
CA TYR A 448 -11.53 -19.14 23.34
C TYR A 448 -11.75 -20.58 23.82
N THR A 449 -10.98 -21.52 23.32
CA THR A 449 -11.14 -22.92 23.68
C THR A 449 -10.92 -23.16 25.18
N HIS A 450 -9.90 -22.54 25.77
CA HIS A 450 -9.63 -22.68 27.20
C HIS A 450 -10.64 -21.98 28.12
N LEU A 451 -11.28 -20.91 27.65
CA LEU A 451 -12.29 -20.19 28.42
C LEU A 451 -13.70 -20.79 28.28
N THR A 452 -13.97 -21.50 27.18
CA THR A 452 -15.30 -22.05 26.89
C THR A 452 -15.44 -23.54 27.18
N LEU A 453 -14.36 -24.33 27.05
CA LEU A 453 -14.39 -25.73 27.40
C LEU A 453 -14.19 -25.92 28.92
N PRO A 454 -15.10 -26.62 29.60
CA PRO A 454 -14.87 -27.00 30.99
C PRO A 454 -13.64 -27.94 31.07
N THR A 455 -12.59 -27.43 31.68
CA THR A 455 -11.28 -28.13 31.84
C THR A 455 -11.27 -29.19 32.95
N ASN A 456 -12.44 -29.81 33.28
CA ASN A 456 -12.52 -30.95 34.20
C ASN A 456 -13.68 -31.87 33.82
#